data_9b9403a9f4b7cee20fb9ddfadf45344d
#
_entry.id   9b9403a9f4b7cee20fb9ddfadf45344d
#
_cell.length_a   1.000
_cell.length_b   1.000
_cell.length_c   1.000
_cell.angle_alpha   90.00
_cell.angle_beta   90.00
_cell.angle_gamma   90.00
#
_symmetry.space_group_name_H-M   'P 1'
#
loop_
_entity.id
_entity.type
_entity.pdbx_description
1 polymer ?
#
loop_
_entity_poly.entity_id
_entity_poly.type
_entity_poly.pdbx_seq_one_letter_code
_entity_poly.pdbx_strand_id
1 'polypeptide(L)'
;MTITLDPTTTALLVIDVQNGLFSKRTPIYNENTLLDNINSLRDQFSRRGGAVYFIQHSNQKLLVKDSENWQFHPQLHVGKDDRIIHKTHGNAFVDTGLEEELDGRGIQNLVITGLVTNGCVRATSIGAHDLGYRVVLVEDGHSTYIKTAASLIKEWNETLGQEIAEVHPTAEIILE
;
A
#
# COMPACT_ATOMS: atom_id res chain seq x y z
N MET A 1 16.31 -7.61 9.22
CA MET A 1 16.61 -6.83 10.46
C MET A 1 15.36 -6.06 10.86
N THR A 2 14.87 -6.28 12.05
CA THR A 2 13.65 -5.63 12.57
C THR A 2 13.80 -4.11 12.61
N ILE A 3 12.78 -3.40 12.16
CA ILE A 3 12.66 -1.96 12.34
C ILE A 3 11.52 -1.65 13.32
N THR A 4 11.73 -0.63 14.13
CA THR A 4 10.72 -0.12 15.05
C THR A 4 10.31 1.28 14.60
N LEU A 5 8.99 1.51 14.49
CA LEU A 5 8.40 2.75 14.02
C LEU A 5 7.44 3.31 15.08
N ASP A 6 7.48 4.61 15.27
CA ASP A 6 6.57 5.33 16.17
C ASP A 6 5.18 5.42 15.53
N PRO A 7 4.12 4.87 16.17
CA PRO A 7 2.77 4.91 15.65
C PRO A 7 2.21 6.33 15.48
N THR A 8 2.70 7.30 16.23
CA THR A 8 2.21 8.69 16.17
C THR A 8 2.69 9.45 14.94
N THR A 9 3.79 9.00 14.33
CA THR A 9 4.42 9.63 13.16
C THR A 9 4.45 8.71 11.94
N THR A 10 3.82 7.54 12.00
CA THR A 10 3.82 6.53 10.95
C THR A 10 2.42 6.22 10.46
N ALA A 11 2.24 6.16 9.14
CA ALA A 11 1.01 5.70 8.51
C ALA A 11 1.23 4.46 7.62
N LEU A 12 0.24 3.57 7.60
CA LEU A 12 0.15 2.46 6.65
C LEU A 12 -0.68 2.90 5.45
N LEU A 13 -0.13 2.74 4.25
CA LEU A 13 -0.86 2.87 2.99
C LEU A 13 -1.17 1.49 2.42
N VAL A 14 -2.44 1.20 2.17
CA VAL A 14 -2.92 -0.02 1.49
C VAL A 14 -3.45 0.38 0.13
N ILE A 15 -2.67 0.15 -0.93
CA ILE A 15 -2.90 0.71 -2.27
C ILE A 15 -3.69 -0.27 -3.14
N ASP A 16 -4.86 0.15 -3.63
CA ASP A 16 -5.63 -0.48 -4.72
C ASP A 16 -5.93 -1.97 -4.53
N VAL A 17 -6.15 -2.43 -3.30
CA VAL A 17 -6.54 -3.83 -3.04
C VAL A 17 -8.04 -3.98 -3.28
N GLN A 18 -8.43 -3.93 -4.57
CA GLN A 18 -9.79 -3.86 -5.07
C GLN A 18 -10.15 -5.09 -5.90
N ASN A 19 -11.40 -5.53 -5.84
CA ASN A 19 -11.91 -6.76 -6.48
C ASN A 19 -11.50 -6.91 -7.94
N GLY A 20 -11.57 -5.85 -8.73
CA GLY A 20 -11.27 -5.89 -10.16
C GLY A 20 -9.85 -6.34 -10.49
N LEU A 21 -8.87 -6.10 -9.61
CA LEU A 21 -7.50 -6.53 -9.81
C LEU A 21 -7.30 -8.02 -9.52
N PHE A 22 -8.18 -8.63 -8.73
CA PHE A 22 -8.18 -10.07 -8.43
C PHE A 22 -8.96 -10.90 -9.46
N SER A 23 -9.71 -10.27 -10.35
CA SER A 23 -10.51 -10.93 -11.41
C SER A 23 -9.80 -11.01 -12.76
N LYS A 24 -8.51 -10.71 -12.81
CA LYS A 24 -7.69 -10.81 -14.03
C LYS A 24 -7.46 -12.26 -14.45
N ARG A 25 -7.22 -12.47 -15.76
CA ARG A 25 -6.89 -13.81 -16.29
C ARG A 25 -5.68 -14.44 -15.63
N THR A 26 -4.64 -13.65 -15.37
CA THR A 26 -3.51 -14.06 -14.53
C THR A 26 -3.83 -13.58 -13.11
N PRO A 27 -3.91 -14.48 -12.12
CA PRO A 27 -4.23 -14.08 -10.76
C PRO A 27 -3.10 -13.26 -10.13
N ILE A 28 -3.44 -12.53 -9.07
CA ILE A 28 -2.44 -11.87 -8.21
C ILE A 28 -1.51 -12.95 -7.64
N TYR A 29 -0.21 -12.72 -7.77
CA TYR A 29 0.81 -13.63 -7.25
C TYR A 29 0.76 -13.67 -5.72
N ASN A 30 0.70 -14.88 -5.15
CA ASN A 30 0.62 -15.11 -3.70
C ASN A 30 -0.50 -14.29 -3.00
N GLU A 31 -1.69 -14.21 -3.60
CA GLU A 31 -2.76 -13.34 -3.12
C GLU A 31 -3.15 -13.57 -1.65
N ASN A 32 -3.20 -14.83 -1.19
CA ASN A 32 -3.54 -15.12 0.21
C ASN A 32 -2.47 -14.57 1.18
N THR A 33 -1.20 -14.81 0.90
CA THR A 33 -0.09 -14.26 1.68
C THR A 33 -0.11 -12.74 1.69
N LEU A 34 -0.37 -12.12 0.53
CA LEU A 34 -0.49 -10.67 0.41
C LEU A 34 -1.59 -10.13 1.34
N LEU A 35 -2.78 -10.70 1.28
CA LEU A 35 -3.93 -10.27 2.11
C LEU A 35 -3.66 -10.49 3.60
N ASP A 36 -3.09 -11.63 3.97
CA ASP A 36 -2.74 -11.93 5.37
C ASP A 36 -1.70 -10.95 5.91
N ASN A 37 -0.68 -10.63 5.14
CA ASN A 37 0.37 -9.67 5.52
C ASN A 37 -0.19 -8.25 5.67
N ILE A 38 -1.01 -7.79 4.73
CA ILE A 38 -1.66 -6.48 4.81
C ILE A 38 -2.55 -6.41 6.05
N ASN A 39 -3.39 -7.43 6.28
CA ASN A 39 -4.27 -7.47 7.45
C ASN A 39 -3.50 -7.49 8.77
N SER A 40 -2.40 -8.25 8.83
CA SER A 40 -1.52 -8.30 10.01
C SER A 40 -0.95 -6.92 10.35
N LEU A 41 -0.43 -6.20 9.35
CA LEU A 41 0.06 -4.83 9.53
C LEU A 41 -1.07 -3.88 9.91
N ARG A 42 -2.19 -3.91 9.18
CA ARG A 42 -3.35 -3.07 9.49
C ARG A 42 -3.81 -3.25 10.94
N ASP A 43 -3.91 -4.48 11.41
CA ASP A 43 -4.34 -4.79 12.76
C ASP A 43 -3.30 -4.36 13.81
N GLN A 44 -2.00 -4.46 13.48
CA GLN A 44 -0.94 -3.93 14.34
C GLN A 44 -1.06 -2.40 14.47
N PHE A 45 -1.21 -1.69 13.33
CA PHE A 45 -1.39 -0.24 13.31
C PHE A 45 -2.62 0.18 14.13
N SER A 46 -3.75 -0.47 13.91
CA SER A 46 -4.98 -0.18 14.66
C SER A 46 -4.84 -0.36 16.16
N ARG A 47 -4.20 -1.46 16.60
CA ARG A 47 -3.97 -1.71 18.04
C ARG A 47 -3.02 -0.71 18.69
N ARG A 48 -2.09 -0.14 17.95
CA ARG A 48 -1.09 0.81 18.45
C ARG A 48 -1.47 2.27 18.21
N GLY A 49 -2.66 2.53 17.65
CA GLY A 49 -3.13 3.88 17.37
C GLY A 49 -2.46 4.55 16.16
N GLY A 50 -1.79 3.76 15.31
CA GLY A 50 -1.21 4.23 14.06
C GLY A 50 -2.27 4.52 13.00
N ALA A 51 -1.98 5.44 12.09
CA ALA A 51 -2.88 5.81 11.02
C ALA A 51 -2.88 4.77 9.90
N VAL A 52 -4.07 4.44 9.38
CA VAL A 52 -4.24 3.55 8.22
C VAL A 52 -5.03 4.25 7.13
N TYR A 53 -4.48 4.22 5.92
CA TYR A 53 -5.09 4.79 4.72
C TYR A 53 -5.27 3.72 3.66
N PHE A 54 -6.52 3.46 3.29
CA PHE A 54 -6.87 2.65 2.13
C PHE A 54 -6.97 3.55 0.91
N ILE A 55 -6.14 3.29 -0.08
CA ILE A 55 -6.14 4.04 -1.34
C ILE A 55 -7.03 3.30 -2.33
N GLN A 56 -8.00 3.99 -2.91
CA GLN A 56 -9.00 3.41 -3.80
C GLN A 56 -8.95 4.10 -5.16
N HIS A 57 -8.51 3.34 -6.16
CA HIS A 57 -8.36 3.83 -7.53
C HIS A 57 -9.68 3.76 -8.30
N SER A 58 -9.94 4.76 -9.12
CA SER A 58 -11.04 4.75 -10.09
C SER A 58 -10.52 4.96 -11.51
N ASN A 59 -11.08 4.21 -12.45
CA ASN A 59 -10.89 4.42 -13.88
C ASN A 59 -12.17 4.10 -14.65
N GLN A 60 -12.18 4.34 -15.96
CA GLN A 60 -13.37 4.16 -16.79
C GLN A 60 -13.52 2.75 -17.40
N LYS A 61 -12.62 1.81 -17.04
CA LYS A 61 -12.60 0.47 -17.66
C LYS A 61 -12.90 -0.64 -16.66
N LEU A 62 -12.04 -0.82 -15.67
CA LEU A 62 -12.11 -1.93 -14.73
C LEU A 62 -12.59 -1.52 -13.35
N LEU A 63 -12.04 -0.42 -12.83
CA LEU A 63 -12.34 0.09 -11.49
C LEU A 63 -13.29 1.28 -11.58
N VAL A 64 -14.45 1.05 -12.22
CA VAL A 64 -15.48 2.09 -12.35
C VAL A 64 -16.07 2.36 -10.98
N LYS A 65 -16.07 3.62 -10.57
CA LYS A 65 -16.57 4.05 -9.27
C LYS A 65 -17.96 3.45 -8.98
N ASP A 66 -18.15 2.99 -7.76
CA ASP A 66 -19.37 2.36 -7.23
C ASP A 66 -19.71 0.98 -7.84
N SER A 67 -18.88 0.44 -8.75
CA SER A 67 -19.03 -0.94 -9.25
C SER A 67 -18.49 -1.97 -8.24
N GLU A 68 -18.85 -3.24 -8.41
CA GLU A 68 -18.33 -4.34 -7.61
C GLU A 68 -16.79 -4.45 -7.72
N ASN A 69 -16.24 -4.25 -8.92
CA ASN A 69 -14.80 -4.26 -9.17
C ASN A 69 -14.05 -3.15 -8.44
N TRP A 70 -14.71 -2.04 -8.18
CA TRP A 70 -14.13 -0.90 -7.46
C TRP A 70 -14.05 -1.14 -5.96
N GLN A 71 -14.92 -1.97 -5.39
CA GLN A 71 -14.91 -2.27 -3.95
C GLN A 71 -13.60 -2.90 -3.51
N PHE A 72 -13.22 -2.68 -2.26
CA PHE A 72 -12.09 -3.37 -1.64
C PHE A 72 -12.32 -4.87 -1.59
N HIS A 73 -11.24 -5.64 -1.65
CA HIS A 73 -11.32 -7.09 -1.52
C HIS A 73 -11.99 -7.47 -0.19
N PRO A 74 -12.97 -8.42 -0.19
CA PRO A 74 -13.80 -8.71 0.98
C PRO A 74 -13.00 -9.30 2.17
N GLN A 75 -11.82 -9.84 1.94
CA GLN A 75 -10.94 -10.34 3.01
C GLN A 75 -10.06 -9.25 3.65
N LEU A 76 -10.07 -8.02 3.15
CA LEU A 76 -9.37 -6.93 3.82
C LEU A 76 -10.08 -6.53 5.12
N HIS A 77 -9.28 -6.34 6.16
CA HIS A 77 -9.75 -5.73 7.41
C HIS A 77 -9.80 -4.21 7.26
N VAL A 78 -10.98 -3.67 6.95
CA VAL A 78 -11.21 -2.22 6.89
C VAL A 78 -12.01 -1.81 8.12
N GLY A 79 -11.40 -1.03 8.99
CA GLY A 79 -12.02 -0.57 10.23
C GLY A 79 -12.71 0.79 10.07
N LYS A 80 -13.58 1.11 11.01
CA LYS A 80 -14.35 2.38 11.02
C LYS A 80 -13.49 3.63 11.15
N ASP A 81 -12.32 3.51 11.75
CA ASP A 81 -11.39 4.62 11.98
C ASP A 81 -10.32 4.73 10.87
N ASP A 82 -10.29 3.77 9.95
CA ASP A 82 -9.41 3.81 8.79
C ASP A 82 -9.88 4.89 7.80
N ARG A 83 -8.93 5.52 7.13
CA ARG A 83 -9.19 6.57 6.15
C ARG A 83 -9.23 5.98 4.75
N ILE A 84 -10.09 6.52 3.89
CA ILE A 84 -10.16 6.15 2.47
C ILE A 84 -9.80 7.37 1.64
N ILE A 85 -8.82 7.22 0.76
CA ILE A 85 -8.40 8.24 -0.21
C ILE A 85 -8.75 7.74 -1.61
N HIS A 86 -9.57 8.48 -2.31
CA HIS A 86 -9.92 8.20 -3.71
C HIS A 86 -8.92 8.86 -4.65
N LYS A 87 -8.45 8.12 -5.63
CA LYS A 87 -7.51 8.61 -6.65
C LYS A 87 -7.89 8.18 -8.06
N THR A 88 -7.35 8.87 -9.05
CA THR A 88 -7.50 8.57 -10.48
C THR A 88 -6.15 8.48 -11.20
N HIS A 89 -5.05 8.74 -10.51
CA HIS A 89 -3.68 8.64 -11.02
C HIS A 89 -2.93 7.50 -10.32
N GLY A 90 -1.82 7.05 -10.90
CA GLY A 90 -1.00 5.99 -10.31
C GLY A 90 -0.41 6.38 -8.96
N ASN A 91 0.18 7.57 -8.86
CA ASN A 91 0.69 8.14 -7.63
C ASN A 91 -0.49 8.63 -6.77
N ALA A 92 -0.60 8.11 -5.54
CA ALA A 92 -1.69 8.44 -4.62
C ALA A 92 -1.71 9.90 -4.14
N PHE A 93 -0.64 10.66 -4.35
CA PHE A 93 -0.53 12.08 -3.98
C PHE A 93 -1.07 13.03 -5.05
N VAL A 94 -1.22 12.55 -6.30
CA VAL A 94 -1.65 13.41 -7.42
C VAL A 94 -3.16 13.63 -7.38
N ASP A 95 -3.56 14.90 -7.31
CA ASP A 95 -4.97 15.35 -7.28
C ASP A 95 -5.79 14.69 -6.14
N THR A 96 -5.16 14.48 -4.98
CA THR A 96 -5.80 13.96 -3.76
C THR A 96 -5.47 14.83 -2.56
N GLY A 97 -6.21 14.66 -1.46
CA GLY A 97 -5.92 15.30 -0.17
C GLY A 97 -4.95 14.51 0.72
N LEU A 98 -4.25 13.48 0.19
CA LEU A 98 -3.44 12.59 1.02
C LEU A 98 -2.30 13.33 1.74
N GLU A 99 -1.54 14.16 1.03
CA GLU A 99 -0.43 14.92 1.61
C GLU A 99 -0.91 15.83 2.75
N GLU A 100 -1.98 16.59 2.53
CA GLU A 100 -2.54 17.47 3.55
C GLU A 100 -3.01 16.71 4.80
N GLU A 101 -3.61 15.54 4.62
CA GLU A 101 -4.05 14.70 5.74
C GLU A 101 -2.87 14.13 6.52
N LEU A 102 -1.83 13.67 5.85
CA LEU A 102 -0.62 13.14 6.47
C LEU A 102 0.12 14.22 7.25
N ASP A 103 0.31 15.39 6.64
CA ASP A 103 1.00 16.53 7.25
C ASP A 103 0.22 17.07 8.45
N GLY A 104 -1.09 17.17 8.33
CA GLY A 104 -1.99 17.60 9.42
C GLY A 104 -1.95 16.69 10.65
N ARG A 105 -1.49 15.45 10.48
CA ARG A 105 -1.30 14.44 11.55
C ARG A 105 0.15 14.29 11.99
N GLY A 106 1.08 15.03 11.40
CA GLY A 106 2.50 14.96 11.71
C GLY A 106 3.17 13.65 11.25
N ILE A 107 2.62 13.00 10.21
CA ILE A 107 3.17 11.77 9.66
C ILE A 107 4.49 12.06 8.95
N GLN A 108 5.51 11.27 9.25
CA GLN A 108 6.84 11.35 8.67
C GLN A 108 7.26 10.05 7.96
N ASN A 109 6.69 8.92 8.38
CA ASN A 109 7.02 7.61 7.86
C ASN A 109 5.81 6.98 7.19
N LEU A 110 6.01 6.38 6.01
CA LEU A 110 4.98 5.68 5.26
C LEU A 110 5.37 4.23 5.04
N VAL A 111 4.57 3.32 5.58
CA VAL A 111 4.66 1.88 5.31
C VAL A 111 3.74 1.59 4.13
N ILE A 112 4.30 1.13 3.01
CA ILE A 112 3.59 0.99 1.74
C ILE A 112 3.35 -0.47 1.39
N THR A 113 2.09 -0.80 1.11
CA THR A 113 1.59 -2.11 0.69
C THR A 113 0.61 -1.98 -0.47
N GLY A 114 0.25 -3.09 -1.09
CA GLY A 114 -0.89 -3.17 -2.01
C GLY A 114 -0.53 -3.55 -3.44
N LEU A 115 -1.27 -3.01 -4.41
CA LEU A 115 -1.23 -3.36 -5.82
C LEU A 115 -1.06 -2.12 -6.72
N VAL A 116 -0.50 -2.30 -7.88
CA VAL A 116 0.39 -3.39 -8.28
C VAL A 116 1.83 -2.91 -8.15
N THR A 117 2.75 -3.83 -7.94
CA THR A 117 4.19 -3.55 -7.72
C THR A 117 4.78 -2.55 -8.69
N ASN A 118 4.65 -2.79 -9.98
CA ASN A 118 5.21 -1.98 -11.07
C ASN A 118 4.31 -0.81 -11.51
N GLY A 119 3.22 -0.57 -10.81
CA GLY A 119 2.25 0.49 -11.10
C GLY A 119 2.09 1.46 -9.94
N CYS A 120 0.94 1.44 -9.29
CA CYS A 120 0.58 2.39 -8.23
C CYS A 120 1.48 2.29 -6.99
N VAL A 121 1.96 1.09 -6.63
CA VAL A 121 2.90 0.91 -5.51
C VAL A 121 4.21 1.63 -5.80
N ARG A 122 4.82 1.38 -6.96
CA ARG A 122 6.02 2.09 -7.40
C ARG A 122 5.82 3.60 -7.47
N ALA A 123 4.77 4.05 -8.15
CA ALA A 123 4.51 5.47 -8.36
C ALA A 123 4.29 6.22 -7.04
N THR A 124 3.56 5.61 -6.10
CA THR A 124 3.32 6.20 -4.79
C THR A 124 4.56 6.20 -3.90
N SER A 125 5.38 5.14 -3.97
CA SER A 125 6.66 5.08 -3.22
C SER A 125 7.61 6.19 -3.66
N ILE A 126 7.76 6.41 -4.97
CA ILE A 126 8.57 7.50 -5.52
C ILE A 126 7.98 8.86 -5.12
N GLY A 127 6.66 9.04 -5.28
CA GLY A 127 5.99 10.29 -4.91
C GLY A 127 6.13 10.62 -3.43
N ALA A 128 6.02 9.63 -2.54
CA ALA A 128 6.24 9.80 -1.12
C ALA A 128 7.68 10.23 -0.79
N HIS A 129 8.67 9.57 -1.40
CA HIS A 129 10.08 9.93 -1.25
C HIS A 129 10.36 11.37 -1.72
N ASP A 130 9.82 11.75 -2.89
CA ASP A 130 10.01 13.11 -3.46
C ASP A 130 9.38 14.20 -2.58
N LEU A 131 8.33 13.88 -1.82
CA LEU A 131 7.71 14.76 -0.85
C LEU A 131 8.44 14.79 0.52
N GLY A 132 9.49 13.98 0.68
CA GLY A 132 10.32 13.97 1.89
C GLY A 132 9.90 12.99 2.97
N TYR A 133 8.92 12.11 2.71
CA TYR A 133 8.57 11.03 3.66
C TYR A 133 9.67 9.96 3.69
N ARG A 134 9.92 9.39 4.87
CA ARG A 134 10.66 8.14 4.98
C ARG A 134 9.75 7.02 4.49
N VAL A 135 10.17 6.32 3.44
CA VAL A 135 9.38 5.24 2.82
C VAL A 135 9.88 3.88 3.30
N VAL A 136 8.98 3.08 3.84
CA VAL A 136 9.18 1.67 4.16
C VAL A 136 8.32 0.85 3.22
N LEU A 137 8.93 0.20 2.24
CA LEU A 137 8.23 -0.73 1.34
C LEU A 137 8.18 -2.11 1.98
N VAL A 138 6.99 -2.67 2.10
CA VAL A 138 6.82 -4.01 2.68
C VAL A 138 7.15 -5.06 1.62
N GLU A 139 8.29 -5.76 1.77
CA GLU A 139 8.85 -6.70 0.80
C GLU A 139 7.84 -7.74 0.28
N ASP A 140 7.06 -8.29 1.18
CA ASP A 140 6.02 -9.30 0.96
C ASP A 140 4.59 -8.76 1.11
N GLY A 141 4.42 -7.45 1.06
CA GLY A 141 3.16 -6.73 1.21
C GLY A 141 2.64 -6.08 -0.08
N HIS A 142 3.25 -6.35 -1.23
CA HIS A 142 2.78 -5.91 -2.54
C HIS A 142 2.90 -7.02 -3.57
N SER A 143 2.14 -6.93 -4.67
CA SER A 143 2.12 -7.97 -5.70
C SER A 143 1.64 -7.43 -7.06
N THR A 144 1.53 -8.33 -8.03
CA THR A 144 1.04 -8.05 -9.37
C THR A 144 0.43 -9.32 -10.02
N TYR A 145 -0.23 -9.16 -11.17
CA TYR A 145 -0.96 -10.22 -11.89
C TYR A 145 -0.28 -10.64 -13.20
N ILE A 146 1.04 -10.60 -13.28
CA ILE A 146 1.79 -11.05 -14.46
C ILE A 146 2.48 -12.40 -14.21
N LYS A 147 2.77 -13.15 -15.29
CA LYS A 147 3.39 -14.48 -15.17
C LYS A 147 4.77 -14.47 -14.52
N THR A 148 5.51 -13.38 -14.67
CA THR A 148 6.85 -13.20 -14.10
C THR A 148 6.82 -12.41 -12.78
N ALA A 149 5.69 -12.44 -12.05
CA ALA A 149 5.47 -11.64 -10.86
C ALA A 149 6.57 -11.80 -9.80
N ALA A 150 6.99 -13.03 -9.50
CA ALA A 150 8.01 -13.28 -8.48
C ALA A 150 9.33 -12.55 -8.79
N SER A 151 9.83 -12.63 -10.02
CA SER A 151 11.05 -11.93 -10.43
C SER A 151 10.88 -10.41 -10.50
N LEU A 152 9.72 -9.95 -10.97
CA LEU A 152 9.41 -8.52 -11.04
C LEU A 152 9.30 -7.89 -9.64
N ILE A 153 8.67 -8.55 -8.69
CA ILE A 153 8.58 -8.09 -7.30
C ILE A 153 9.99 -7.97 -6.71
N LYS A 154 10.82 -8.99 -6.88
CA LYS A 154 12.22 -8.95 -6.43
C LYS A 154 12.99 -7.78 -7.05
N GLU A 155 12.89 -7.60 -8.36
CA GLU A 155 13.54 -6.51 -9.09
C GLU A 155 13.13 -5.13 -8.54
N TRP A 156 11.84 -4.92 -8.29
CA TRP A 156 11.37 -3.64 -7.76
C TRP A 156 11.72 -3.44 -6.28
N ASN A 157 11.74 -4.49 -5.47
CA ASN A 157 12.27 -4.41 -4.10
C ASN A 157 13.74 -3.95 -4.11
N GLU A 158 14.56 -4.53 -4.98
CA GLU A 158 15.96 -4.14 -5.13
C GLU A 158 16.10 -2.71 -5.67
N THR A 159 15.35 -2.35 -6.71
CA THR A 159 15.44 -1.03 -7.35
C THR A 159 15.00 0.10 -6.43
N LEU A 160 13.83 -0.04 -5.78
CA LEU A 160 13.35 0.97 -4.84
C LEU A 160 14.20 1.01 -3.57
N GLY A 161 14.78 -0.12 -3.16
CA GLY A 161 15.67 -0.24 -2.01
C GLY A 161 17.01 0.47 -2.15
N GLN A 162 17.40 0.88 -3.36
CA GLN A 162 18.67 1.59 -3.59
C GLN A 162 18.62 3.04 -3.08
N GLU A 163 17.55 3.77 -3.35
CA GLU A 163 17.49 5.22 -3.06
C GLU A 163 16.15 5.71 -2.55
N ILE A 164 15.05 4.95 -2.75
CA ILE A 164 13.68 5.41 -2.52
C ILE A 164 13.11 4.92 -1.18
N ALA A 165 13.34 3.66 -0.82
CA ALA A 165 12.67 3.03 0.31
C ALA A 165 13.60 2.11 1.12
N GLU A 166 13.32 1.98 2.41
CA GLU A 166 13.81 0.85 3.19
C GLU A 166 12.89 -0.35 2.93
N VAL A 167 13.43 -1.49 2.55
CA VAL A 167 12.64 -2.69 2.21
C VAL A 167 12.73 -3.70 3.34
N HIS A 168 11.57 -4.04 3.92
CA HIS A 168 11.47 -4.96 5.04
C HIS A 168 10.28 -5.92 4.87
N PRO A 169 10.43 -7.21 5.20
CA PRO A 169 9.29 -8.12 5.23
C PRO A 169 8.34 -7.75 6.38
N THR A 170 7.08 -8.12 6.23
CA THR A 170 6.01 -7.87 7.22
C THR A 170 6.43 -8.23 8.65
N ALA A 171 7.10 -9.38 8.82
CA ALA A 171 7.52 -9.88 10.14
C ALA A 171 8.59 -9.02 10.84
N GLU A 172 9.26 -8.14 10.13
CA GLU A 172 10.32 -7.27 10.66
C GLU A 172 9.85 -5.84 10.96
N ILE A 173 8.59 -5.50 10.68
CA ILE A 173 8.03 -4.18 10.92
C ILE A 173 7.25 -4.18 12.24
N ILE A 174 7.75 -3.42 13.21
CA ILE A 174 7.16 -3.30 14.55
C ILE A 174 6.72 -1.85 14.78
N LEU A 175 5.53 -1.68 15.31
CA LEU A 175 5.00 -0.38 15.75
C LEU A 175 5.06 -0.30 17.28
N GLU A 176 5.84 0.62 17.82
CA GLU A 176 5.99 0.88 19.26
C GLU A 176 6.08 2.38 19.58
#